data_6cfd1fa69f78c92578214f1384285995
#
_entry.id   6cfd1fa69f78c92578214f1384285995
#
_cell.length_a   1.000
_cell.length_b   1.000
_cell.length_c   1.000
_cell.angle_alpha   90.00
_cell.angle_beta   90.00
_cell.angle_gamma   90.00
#
_symmetry.space_group_name_H-M   'P 1'
#
loop_
_entity.id
_entity.type
_entity.pdbx_description
1 polymer ?
#
loop_
_entity_poly.entity_id
_entity_poly.type
_entity_poly.pdbx_seq_one_letter_code
_entity_poly.pdbx_strand_id
1 'polypeptide(L)'
;YKSINVNDASAMTGTAYVDPLNPLDTTYIDDNEEGSFLLLEQGTNYYLSQDLGFIRIRDHVSQDILGCTFVLTDRFTGDTVLVVGNGPDSLGTNLSLMMLKPRNSHPNHPTWPLMFKNVYYLGTTKINPEGFEVQIYNKNATPVTERDQATSLPYITLFGLDSIDENGSRNYDEIIDK
;
A
#
# COMPACT_ATOMS: atom_id res chain seq x y z
N TYR A 1 8.27 -9.37 0.92
CA TYR A 1 8.64 -10.01 -0.35
C TYR A 1 8.03 -9.23 -1.52
N LYS A 2 8.76 -9.15 -2.62
CA LYS A 2 8.33 -8.53 -3.87
C LYS A 2 8.58 -9.51 -5.02
N SER A 3 7.59 -9.69 -5.90
CA SER A 3 7.79 -10.51 -7.10
C SER A 3 8.76 -9.85 -8.09
N ILE A 4 9.46 -10.68 -8.86
CA ILE A 4 10.37 -10.24 -9.92
C ILE A 4 10.11 -11.02 -11.20
N ASN A 5 10.42 -10.39 -12.33
CA ASN A 5 10.29 -10.97 -13.68
C ASN A 5 11.65 -11.34 -14.32
N VAL A 6 12.73 -11.25 -13.54
CA VAL A 6 14.10 -11.56 -13.99
C VAL A 6 14.64 -12.75 -13.21
N ASN A 7 15.56 -13.50 -13.80
CA ASN A 7 16.25 -14.56 -13.09
C ASN A 7 17.21 -13.96 -12.07
N ASP A 8 16.97 -14.25 -10.81
CA ASP A 8 17.81 -13.88 -9.69
C ASP A 8 18.03 -15.12 -8.82
N ALA A 9 19.28 -15.43 -8.53
CA ALA A 9 19.65 -16.63 -7.77
C ALA A 9 19.17 -16.59 -6.30
N SER A 10 18.86 -15.39 -5.77
CA SER A 10 18.33 -15.21 -4.43
C SER A 10 16.79 -15.23 -4.38
N ALA A 11 16.13 -15.29 -5.55
CA ALA A 11 14.68 -15.36 -5.62
C ALA A 11 14.16 -16.75 -5.23
N MET A 12 13.07 -16.76 -4.50
CA MET A 12 12.37 -17.96 -4.06
C MET A 12 11.04 -18.08 -4.79
N THR A 13 10.76 -19.27 -5.31
CA THR A 13 9.44 -19.54 -5.89
C THR A 13 8.39 -19.63 -4.79
N GLY A 14 7.21 -19.08 -5.03
CA GLY A 14 6.13 -19.10 -4.04
C GLY A 14 4.81 -18.64 -4.58
N THR A 15 3.82 -18.66 -3.69
CA THR A 15 2.45 -18.22 -3.96
C THR A 15 2.04 -17.21 -2.89
N ALA A 16 1.52 -16.08 -3.34
CA ALA A 16 0.89 -15.10 -2.48
C ALA A 16 -0.63 -15.33 -2.48
N TYR A 17 -1.22 -15.51 -1.30
CA TYR A 17 -2.64 -15.78 -1.08
C TYR A 17 -3.31 -14.57 -0.44
N VAL A 18 -4.54 -14.29 -0.82
CA VAL A 18 -5.38 -13.30 -0.09
C VAL A 18 -5.61 -13.77 1.35
N ASP A 19 -5.95 -15.05 1.51
CA ASP A 19 -6.03 -15.71 2.82
C ASP A 19 -5.11 -16.94 2.87
N PRO A 20 -3.86 -16.80 3.36
CA PRO A 20 -2.94 -17.93 3.47
C PRO A 20 -3.32 -18.95 4.52
N LEU A 21 -4.29 -18.67 5.40
CA LEU A 21 -4.83 -19.63 6.38
C LEU A 21 -5.90 -20.52 5.74
N ASN A 22 -6.48 -20.09 4.62
CA ASN A 22 -7.45 -20.85 3.83
C ASN A 22 -7.07 -20.82 2.34
N PRO A 23 -5.94 -21.41 1.93
CA PRO A 23 -5.40 -21.31 0.57
C PRO A 23 -6.25 -21.99 -0.50
N LEU A 24 -7.28 -22.76 -0.10
CA LEU A 24 -8.25 -23.42 -0.99
C LEU A 24 -9.52 -22.58 -1.21
N ASP A 25 -9.66 -21.46 -0.54
CA ASP A 25 -10.74 -20.51 -0.80
C ASP A 25 -10.48 -19.82 -2.15
N THR A 26 -11.34 -20.08 -3.11
CA THR A 26 -11.30 -19.54 -4.47
C THR A 26 -12.52 -18.66 -4.74
N THR A 27 -12.97 -17.93 -3.73
CA THR A 27 -14.15 -17.05 -3.84
C THR A 27 -13.94 -15.94 -4.86
N TYR A 28 -12.69 -15.51 -5.04
CA TYR A 28 -12.30 -14.48 -6.01
C TYR A 28 -11.38 -15.06 -7.09
N ILE A 29 -11.45 -14.55 -8.31
CA ILE A 29 -10.67 -15.02 -9.47
C ILE A 29 -9.16 -14.87 -9.24
N ASP A 30 -8.75 -13.88 -8.47
CA ASP A 30 -7.34 -13.52 -8.22
C ASP A 30 -6.94 -13.74 -6.73
N ASP A 31 -7.49 -14.78 -6.08
CA ASP A 31 -7.23 -15.08 -4.66
C ASP A 31 -5.79 -15.51 -4.38
N ASN A 32 -5.07 -15.92 -5.41
CA ASN A 32 -3.66 -16.28 -5.29
C ASN A 32 -2.89 -15.92 -6.57
N GLU A 33 -1.62 -15.59 -6.41
CA GLU A 33 -0.69 -15.33 -7.49
C GLU A 33 0.64 -16.04 -7.24
N GLU A 34 1.09 -16.79 -8.25
CA GLU A 34 2.41 -17.44 -8.23
C GLU A 34 3.49 -16.54 -8.80
N GLY A 35 4.71 -16.72 -8.32
CA GLY A 35 5.86 -15.97 -8.82
C GLY A 35 7.18 -16.34 -8.16
N SER A 36 8.22 -15.65 -8.62
CA SER A 36 9.52 -15.62 -7.98
C SER A 36 9.62 -14.38 -7.13
N PHE A 37 10.01 -14.51 -5.89
CA PHE A 37 9.98 -13.44 -4.90
C PHE A 37 11.36 -13.17 -4.32
N LEU A 38 11.72 -11.91 -4.20
CA LEU A 38 12.86 -11.43 -3.43
C LEU A 38 12.41 -11.04 -2.02
N LEU A 39 13.21 -11.42 -1.03
CA LEU A 39 13.07 -10.91 0.32
C LEU A 39 13.48 -9.43 0.34
N LEU A 40 12.61 -8.59 0.85
CA LEU A 40 12.89 -7.17 1.05
C LEU A 40 13.48 -6.94 2.44
N GLU A 41 14.46 -6.05 2.52
CA GLU A 41 15.13 -5.68 3.76
C GLU A 41 14.53 -4.40 4.35
N GLN A 42 14.23 -4.44 5.65
CA GLN A 42 13.78 -3.27 6.40
C GLN A 42 14.91 -2.21 6.47
N GLY A 43 14.54 -0.96 6.27
CA GLY A 43 15.50 0.15 6.20
C GLY A 43 16.10 0.38 4.82
N THR A 44 16.28 -0.66 4.02
CA THR A 44 16.78 -0.60 2.64
C THR A 44 15.64 -0.51 1.63
N ASN A 45 14.77 -1.51 1.57
CA ASN A 45 13.70 -1.59 0.58
C ASN A 45 12.36 -1.10 1.12
N TYR A 46 12.14 -1.22 2.41
CA TYR A 46 10.91 -0.74 3.04
C TYR A 46 11.13 -0.15 4.42
N TYR A 47 10.18 0.64 4.86
CA TYR A 47 10.06 1.15 6.21
C TYR A 47 8.77 0.61 6.83
N LEU A 48 8.88 0.08 8.05
CA LEU A 48 7.75 -0.37 8.86
C LEU A 48 7.53 0.59 10.03
N SER A 49 6.35 1.17 10.12
CA SER A 49 5.91 1.88 11.32
C SER A 49 5.07 0.93 12.16
N GLN A 50 5.64 0.44 13.25
CA GLN A 50 4.95 -0.47 14.18
C GLN A 50 3.83 0.24 14.93
N ASP A 51 4.05 1.49 15.32
CA ASP A 51 3.07 2.28 16.09
C ASP A 51 1.82 2.62 15.28
N LEU A 52 1.99 2.89 14.00
CA LEU A 52 0.91 3.27 13.09
C LEU A 52 0.41 2.10 12.23
N GLY A 53 1.09 0.95 12.27
CA GLY A 53 0.69 -0.26 11.58
C GLY A 53 0.74 -0.18 10.06
N PHE A 54 1.73 0.53 9.47
CA PHE A 54 1.88 0.62 8.02
C PHE A 54 3.28 0.28 7.52
N ILE A 55 3.35 -0.16 6.27
CA ILE A 55 4.58 -0.43 5.54
C ILE A 55 4.67 0.56 4.37
N ARG A 56 5.83 1.24 4.24
CA ARG A 56 6.15 2.06 3.07
C ARG A 56 7.24 1.39 2.25
N ILE A 57 6.92 0.99 1.03
CA ILE A 57 7.89 0.45 0.08
C ILE A 57 8.60 1.63 -0.62
N ARG A 58 9.92 1.54 -0.78
CA ARG A 58 10.72 2.58 -1.42
C ARG A 58 10.69 2.47 -2.94
N ASP A 59 10.68 1.25 -3.45
CA ASP A 59 10.71 0.98 -4.87
C ASP A 59 9.32 1.12 -5.51
N HIS A 60 9.32 1.36 -6.81
CA HIS A 60 8.08 1.34 -7.59
C HIS A 60 7.61 -0.11 -7.77
N VAL A 61 6.34 -0.37 -7.41
CA VAL A 61 5.77 -1.73 -7.36
C VAL A 61 4.48 -1.88 -8.19
N SER A 62 4.35 -1.11 -9.28
CA SER A 62 3.10 -1.08 -10.05
C SER A 62 2.70 -2.43 -10.63
N GLN A 63 3.66 -3.21 -11.11
CA GLN A 63 3.46 -4.51 -11.77
C GLN A 63 3.94 -5.70 -10.93
N ASP A 64 4.31 -5.44 -9.67
CA ASP A 64 4.84 -6.47 -8.80
C ASP A 64 3.79 -6.92 -7.78
N ILE A 65 3.86 -8.19 -7.41
CA ILE A 65 3.10 -8.74 -6.27
C ILE A 65 3.88 -8.40 -5.00
N LEU A 66 3.19 -7.92 -3.98
CA LEU A 66 3.75 -7.78 -2.64
C LEU A 66 3.11 -8.81 -1.71
N GLY A 67 3.95 -9.53 -0.98
CA GLY A 67 3.51 -10.47 0.03
C GLY A 67 4.32 -10.34 1.31
N CYS A 68 3.78 -10.81 2.41
CA CYS A 68 4.47 -10.87 3.69
C CYS A 68 4.23 -12.19 4.40
N THR A 69 5.11 -12.48 5.32
CA THR A 69 4.93 -13.49 6.38
C THR A 69 5.10 -12.80 7.72
N PHE A 70 4.38 -13.24 8.72
CA PHE A 70 4.55 -12.69 10.07
C PHE A 70 4.13 -13.71 11.13
N VAL A 71 4.62 -13.47 12.33
CA VAL A 71 4.25 -14.24 13.53
C VAL A 71 3.64 -13.27 14.53
N LEU A 72 2.45 -13.58 15.00
CA LEU A 72 1.83 -12.88 16.12
C LEU A 72 2.19 -13.60 17.41
N THR A 73 2.70 -12.85 18.38
CA THR A 73 3.03 -13.35 19.72
C THR A 73 2.19 -12.63 20.76
N ASP A 74 1.81 -13.34 21.81
CA ASP A 74 1.20 -12.71 22.97
C ASP A 74 2.22 -11.78 23.65
N ARG A 75 1.82 -10.54 23.89
CA ARG A 75 2.70 -9.51 24.45
C ARG A 75 3.16 -9.81 25.87
N PHE A 76 2.37 -10.56 26.63
CA PHE A 76 2.62 -10.82 28.05
C PHE A 76 3.33 -12.14 28.27
N THR A 77 2.98 -13.20 27.52
CA THR A 77 3.58 -14.53 27.66
C THR A 77 4.73 -14.77 26.70
N GLY A 78 4.78 -14.06 25.56
CA GLY A 78 5.72 -14.31 24.48
C GLY A 78 5.36 -15.51 23.60
N ASP A 79 4.24 -16.18 23.90
CA ASP A 79 3.81 -17.36 23.14
C ASP A 79 3.37 -16.99 21.72
N THR A 80 3.66 -17.86 20.77
CA THR A 80 3.18 -17.73 19.40
C THR A 80 1.67 -17.97 19.35
N VAL A 81 0.93 -16.95 18.94
CA VAL A 81 -0.54 -17.00 18.78
C VAL A 81 -0.92 -17.42 17.37
N LEU A 82 -0.22 -16.90 16.35
CA LEU A 82 -0.54 -17.13 14.96
C LEU A 82 0.74 -17.03 14.10
N VAL A 83 0.88 -17.95 13.16
CA VAL A 83 1.89 -17.90 12.10
C VAL A 83 1.17 -17.76 10.76
N VAL A 84 1.50 -16.71 10.01
CA VAL A 84 0.94 -16.45 8.69
C VAL A 84 2.02 -16.59 7.64
N GLY A 85 1.80 -17.53 6.73
CA GLY A 85 2.77 -17.90 5.71
C GLY A 85 3.94 -18.74 6.25
N ASN A 86 4.90 -19.01 5.38
CA ASN A 86 6.17 -19.65 5.75
C ASN A 86 7.33 -18.67 5.51
N GLY A 87 8.21 -18.55 6.49
CA GLY A 87 9.36 -17.65 6.44
C GLY A 87 10.52 -18.20 5.60
N PRO A 88 11.61 -17.42 5.49
CA PRO A 88 12.81 -17.76 4.71
C PRO A 88 13.54 -18.99 5.22
N ASP A 89 13.28 -19.41 6.46
CA ASP A 89 13.90 -20.61 7.07
C ASP A 89 13.29 -21.92 6.56
N SER A 90 12.24 -21.86 5.73
CA SER A 90 11.60 -23.03 5.10
C SER A 90 12.40 -23.46 3.85
N LEU A 91 13.66 -23.79 4.03
CA LEU A 91 14.58 -24.22 2.98
C LEU A 91 13.99 -25.40 2.17
N GLY A 92 13.83 -25.18 0.86
CA GLY A 92 13.39 -26.20 -0.10
C GLY A 92 11.87 -26.34 -0.26
N THR A 93 11.07 -25.49 0.38
CA THR A 93 9.63 -25.39 0.16
C THR A 93 9.27 -24.10 -0.60
N ASN A 94 8.21 -24.16 -1.40
CA ASN A 94 7.66 -22.95 -2.01
C ASN A 94 7.20 -21.98 -0.90
N LEU A 95 7.46 -20.68 -1.11
CA LEU A 95 6.95 -19.65 -0.21
C LEU A 95 5.42 -19.64 -0.21
N SER A 96 4.84 -19.52 0.97
CA SER A 96 3.42 -19.20 1.16
C SER A 96 3.36 -17.83 1.82
N LEU A 97 2.81 -16.85 1.12
CA LEU A 97 2.80 -15.45 1.55
C LEU A 97 1.35 -14.95 1.70
N MET A 98 1.12 -14.08 2.67
CA MET A 98 -0.09 -13.25 2.67
C MET A 98 0.06 -12.15 1.63
N MET A 99 -0.87 -12.05 0.71
CA MET A 99 -0.84 -11.02 -0.33
C MET A 99 -1.19 -9.66 0.25
N LEU A 100 -0.31 -8.70 0.05
CA LEU A 100 -0.56 -7.28 0.39
C LEU A 100 -1.02 -6.49 -0.83
N LYS A 101 -0.52 -6.86 -2.02
CA LYS A 101 -0.84 -6.22 -3.29
C LYS A 101 -0.72 -7.24 -4.42
N PRO A 102 -1.76 -7.40 -5.26
CA PRO A 102 -1.69 -8.22 -6.46
C PRO A 102 -0.91 -7.50 -7.57
N ARG A 103 -0.58 -8.20 -8.64
CA ARG A 103 0.00 -7.62 -9.86
C ARG A 103 -0.92 -6.54 -10.43
N ASN A 104 -2.19 -6.85 -10.55
CA ASN A 104 -3.23 -5.95 -11.08
C ASN A 104 -4.17 -5.51 -9.96
N SER A 105 -3.79 -4.42 -9.27
CA SER A 105 -4.64 -3.85 -8.21
C SER A 105 -5.88 -3.18 -8.80
N HIS A 106 -7.06 -3.47 -8.25
CA HIS A 106 -8.32 -2.83 -8.62
C HIS A 106 -9.28 -2.73 -7.41
N PRO A 107 -10.27 -1.83 -7.45
CA PRO A 107 -11.13 -1.54 -6.29
C PRO A 107 -11.90 -2.73 -5.72
N ASN A 108 -12.19 -3.74 -6.54
CA ASN A 108 -12.94 -4.93 -6.10
C ASN A 108 -12.02 -6.05 -5.56
N HIS A 109 -10.69 -5.87 -5.62
CA HIS A 109 -9.77 -6.86 -5.09
C HIS A 109 -9.75 -6.84 -3.55
N PRO A 110 -9.74 -7.99 -2.85
CA PRO A 110 -9.76 -8.06 -1.38
C PRO A 110 -8.62 -7.30 -0.70
N THR A 111 -7.46 -7.16 -1.35
CA THR A 111 -6.33 -6.40 -0.80
C THR A 111 -6.45 -4.89 -1.00
N TRP A 112 -7.45 -4.40 -1.76
CA TRP A 112 -7.62 -2.96 -2.01
C TRP A 112 -7.74 -2.12 -0.73
N PRO A 113 -8.44 -2.58 0.34
CA PRO A 113 -8.50 -1.84 1.61
C PRO A 113 -7.15 -1.73 2.33
N LEU A 114 -6.17 -2.59 2.02
CA LEU A 114 -4.84 -2.55 2.65
C LEU A 114 -3.98 -1.38 2.16
N MET A 115 -4.31 -0.80 1.01
CA MET A 115 -3.56 0.34 0.48
C MET A 115 -4.01 1.64 1.13
N PHE A 116 -3.05 2.48 1.49
CA PHE A 116 -3.35 3.87 1.81
C PHE A 116 -3.93 4.57 0.58
N LYS A 117 -5.05 5.23 0.78
CA LYS A 117 -5.70 6.09 -0.21
C LYS A 117 -5.53 7.53 0.22
N ASN A 118 -5.40 8.43 -0.73
CA ASN A 118 -5.22 9.86 -0.49
C ASN A 118 -3.97 10.20 0.35
N VAL A 119 -2.94 9.36 0.29
CA VAL A 119 -1.62 9.61 0.89
C VAL A 119 -0.61 9.77 -0.23
N TYR A 120 -0.05 10.96 -0.35
CA TYR A 120 0.87 11.34 -1.43
C TYR A 120 2.23 11.72 -0.89
N TYR A 121 3.28 11.18 -1.50
CA TYR A 121 4.63 11.57 -1.14
C TYR A 121 5.03 12.83 -1.87
N LEU A 122 5.36 13.89 -1.12
CA LEU A 122 5.68 15.20 -1.68
C LEU A 122 7.16 15.37 -2.08
N GLY A 123 7.96 14.31 -1.99
CA GLY A 123 9.36 14.34 -2.39
C GLY A 123 10.32 15.02 -1.40
N THR A 124 9.82 15.48 -0.24
CA THR A 124 10.61 16.15 0.79
C THR A 124 10.22 15.70 2.19
N THR A 125 11.13 15.84 3.14
CA THR A 125 10.92 15.49 4.57
C THR A 125 10.85 16.70 5.49
N LYS A 126 11.13 17.91 4.97
CA LYS A 126 11.11 19.15 5.73
C LYS A 126 10.27 20.17 4.97
N ILE A 127 8.98 20.19 5.26
CA ILE A 127 8.04 21.16 4.70
C ILE A 127 7.88 22.27 5.72
N ASN A 128 8.11 23.53 5.30
CA ASN A 128 7.74 24.67 6.12
C ASN A 128 6.22 24.83 6.04
N PRO A 129 5.49 24.78 7.16
CA PRO A 129 4.03 24.95 7.14
C PRO A 129 3.60 26.38 6.77
N GLU A 130 4.46 27.38 6.97
CA GLU A 130 4.18 28.76 6.51
C GLU A 130 4.27 28.85 4.98
N GLY A 131 3.18 29.26 4.33
CA GLY A 131 3.10 29.39 2.89
C GLY A 131 3.07 28.05 2.12
N PHE A 132 2.80 26.93 2.81
CA PHE A 132 2.59 25.65 2.16
C PHE A 132 1.21 25.62 1.48
N GLU A 133 1.22 25.49 0.16
CA GLU A 133 0.03 25.33 -0.66
C GLU A 133 0.10 24.03 -1.46
N VAL A 134 -1.03 23.36 -1.63
CA VAL A 134 -1.17 22.17 -2.47
C VAL A 134 -2.24 22.42 -3.51
N GLN A 135 -1.91 22.10 -4.76
CA GLN A 135 -2.88 22.15 -5.85
C GLN A 135 -2.85 20.82 -6.60
N ILE A 136 -4.03 20.33 -6.98
CA ILE A 136 -4.20 19.07 -7.70
C ILE A 136 -4.75 19.37 -9.09
N TYR A 137 -4.06 18.87 -10.12
CA TYR A 137 -4.42 19.09 -11.51
C TYR A 137 -4.75 17.80 -12.24
N ASN A 138 -5.79 17.82 -13.05
CA ASN A 138 -6.04 16.76 -14.02
C ASN A 138 -5.24 17.04 -15.30
N LYS A 139 -4.13 16.32 -15.48
CA LYS A 139 -3.26 16.44 -16.67
C LYS A 139 -3.90 15.87 -17.96
N ASN A 140 -4.91 15.02 -17.83
CA ASN A 140 -5.61 14.44 -19.00
C ASN A 140 -6.74 15.33 -19.50
N ALA A 141 -7.10 16.39 -18.77
CA ALA A 141 -8.06 17.38 -19.23
C ALA A 141 -7.39 18.35 -20.22
N THR A 142 -8.17 18.81 -21.20
CA THR A 142 -7.73 19.85 -22.15
C THR A 142 -8.71 21.00 -22.10
N PRO A 143 -8.33 22.16 -21.55
CA PRO A 143 -7.04 22.47 -20.91
C PRO A 143 -6.84 21.73 -19.57
N VAL A 144 -5.59 21.64 -19.11
CA VAL A 144 -5.27 21.16 -17.75
C VAL A 144 -6.03 22.03 -16.75
N THR A 145 -6.76 21.41 -15.82
CA THR A 145 -7.62 22.11 -14.87
C THR A 145 -7.42 21.60 -13.46
N GLU A 146 -7.58 22.48 -12.50
CA GLU A 146 -7.60 22.17 -11.06
C GLU A 146 -9.01 21.87 -10.55
N ARG A 147 -10.04 22.01 -11.42
CA ARG A 147 -11.44 21.81 -11.08
C ARG A 147 -12.05 20.69 -11.92
N ASP A 148 -12.92 19.94 -11.30
CA ASP A 148 -13.74 18.96 -11.99
C ASP A 148 -14.78 19.64 -12.89
N GLN A 149 -14.89 19.19 -14.13
CA GLN A 149 -15.79 19.80 -15.11
C GLN A 149 -17.28 19.57 -14.80
N ALA A 150 -17.61 18.48 -14.11
CA ALA A 150 -18.99 18.13 -13.82
C ALA A 150 -19.54 18.88 -12.59
N THR A 151 -18.72 19.01 -11.56
CA THR A 151 -19.12 19.61 -10.28
C THR A 151 -18.63 21.04 -10.09
N SER A 152 -17.65 21.48 -10.89
CA SER A 152 -16.93 22.76 -10.75
C SER A 152 -16.15 22.91 -9.43
N LEU A 153 -16.08 21.84 -8.63
CA LEU A 153 -15.31 21.83 -7.38
C LEU A 153 -13.82 21.64 -7.65
N PRO A 154 -12.94 22.26 -6.85
CA PRO A 154 -11.50 21.98 -6.89
C PRO A 154 -11.23 20.50 -6.59
N TYR A 155 -10.22 19.92 -7.24
CA TYR A 155 -9.83 18.53 -6.94
C TYR A 155 -9.36 18.36 -5.49
N ILE A 156 -8.74 19.36 -4.89
CA ILE A 156 -8.37 19.35 -3.48
C ILE A 156 -9.58 19.07 -2.57
N THR A 157 -10.71 19.71 -2.84
CA THR A 157 -11.98 19.50 -2.11
C THR A 157 -12.57 18.12 -2.40
N LEU A 158 -12.56 17.69 -3.67
CA LEU A 158 -13.07 16.36 -4.06
C LEU A 158 -12.28 15.21 -3.44
N PHE A 159 -10.98 15.39 -3.23
CA PHE A 159 -10.13 14.40 -2.56
C PHE A 159 -10.24 14.47 -1.02
N GLY A 160 -11.05 15.37 -0.47
CA GLY A 160 -11.27 15.51 0.96
C GLY A 160 -10.06 16.08 1.71
N LEU A 161 -9.24 16.88 1.04
CA LEU A 161 -8.07 17.55 1.61
C LEU A 161 -8.38 18.99 2.04
N ASP A 162 -9.59 19.44 1.77
CA ASP A 162 -10.16 20.72 2.13
C ASP A 162 -11.59 20.44 2.63
N SER A 163 -11.76 20.30 3.92
CA SER A 163 -13.01 19.93 4.59
C SER A 163 -13.39 20.88 5.71
N ILE A 164 -12.44 21.68 6.16
CA ILE A 164 -12.61 22.68 7.21
C ILE A 164 -11.98 24.01 6.79
N ASP A 165 -12.59 25.11 7.24
CA ASP A 165 -12.03 26.45 7.06
C ASP A 165 -10.95 26.79 8.13
N GLU A 166 -10.33 27.95 8.00
CA GLU A 166 -9.31 28.44 8.95
C GLU A 166 -9.79 28.49 10.42
N ASN A 167 -11.10 28.49 10.65
CA ASN A 167 -11.69 28.49 11.99
C ASN A 167 -12.02 27.09 12.49
N GLY A 168 -11.72 26.05 11.72
CA GLY A 168 -12.03 24.65 12.03
C GLY A 168 -13.50 24.29 11.85
N SER A 169 -14.29 25.13 11.16
CA SER A 169 -15.68 24.82 10.83
C SER A 169 -15.75 24.03 9.54
N ARG A 170 -16.75 23.15 9.38
CA ARG A 170 -16.97 22.41 8.15
C ARG A 170 -17.39 23.34 7.02
N ASN A 171 -16.41 23.80 6.28
CA ASN A 171 -16.58 24.66 5.10
C ASN A 171 -15.36 24.51 4.20
N TYR A 172 -15.54 24.65 2.91
CA TYR A 172 -14.45 24.57 1.94
C TYR A 172 -13.90 25.98 1.70
N ASP A 173 -12.60 26.16 1.85
CA ASP A 173 -11.93 27.44 1.61
C ASP A 173 -10.85 27.38 0.51
N GLU A 174 -10.77 26.23 -0.18
CA GLU A 174 -9.80 25.93 -1.23
C GLU A 174 -8.35 25.85 -0.73
N ILE A 175 -8.16 25.68 0.59
CA ILE A 175 -6.88 25.54 1.25
C ILE A 175 -6.80 24.13 1.88
N ILE A 176 -5.62 23.50 1.83
CA ILE A 176 -5.43 22.19 2.44
C ILE A 176 -5.56 22.27 3.97
N ASP A 177 -6.34 21.37 4.54
CA ASP A 177 -6.44 21.21 5.99
C ASP A 177 -5.09 20.76 6.58
N LYS A 178 -4.66 21.36 7.69
CA LYS A 178 -3.35 21.14 8.33
C LYS A 178 -3.46 20.35 9.62
#